data_3278878fe749b7ddc124cd3f6493f339
#
_entry.id   3278878fe749b7ddc124cd3f6493f339
#
_cell.length_a   1.000
_cell.length_b   1.000
_cell.length_c   1.000
_cell.angle_alpha   90.00
_cell.angle_beta   90.00
_cell.angle_gamma   90.00
#
_symmetry.space_group_name_H-M   'P 1'
#
loop_
_entity.id
_entity.type
_entity.pdbx_description
1 polymer ?
#
loop_
_entity_poly.entity_id
_entity_poly.type
_entity_poly.pdbx_seq_one_letter_code
_entity_poly.pdbx_strand_id
1 'polypeptide(L)'
;MYKTIFNKRNSLKFNRFSNKNYSLFAVLGREVLVGALSVATLSHAKAAGVSTEGAKVDSTLYKGGKAYELDAVSVTGSRAPMTVEQSPKIVSVITRDDIHRAAAQTINDVLKLATGVDVRQRGGFGVQTDISINGGTFDQITILLNGVNISNPQTGHNASDFPVALADIDHIEVLEGAASRLFGTSAFNGAINIVTKKAKSEGVSASVEGGSFGSFGAQGRVQTAFETGKWTQAYSVSGGYKRSDGGTENSDFEKGQGYGNLSFSYDQRFDIIAQLGIATQSYGANTFYSAKYNNQYEKTDHGLASLNLSLHNQEKTWEIAPQFYYNKFKDHYQLIRGTQIGENYHDLDVYGGGLNANVAWALGKTAVGFDISKECIYSTALGEEL
;
A
#
# COMPACT_ATOMS: atom_id res chain seq x y z
N MET A 1 24.31 -57.24 18.14
CA MET A 1 25.47 -56.51 18.67
C MET A 1 25.53 -55.17 17.95
N TYR A 2 24.91 -54.15 18.47
CA TYR A 2 25.17 -52.72 18.36
C TYR A 2 24.08 -52.01 19.16
N LYS A 3 24.41 -51.72 20.39
CA LYS A 3 23.68 -50.85 21.31
C LYS A 3 24.56 -49.64 21.58
N THR A 4 23.89 -48.50 21.72
CA THR A 4 24.34 -47.31 22.45
C THR A 4 25.19 -46.35 21.62
N ILE A 5 24.58 -45.20 21.27
CA ILE A 5 24.99 -43.85 21.67
C ILE A 5 23.92 -42.87 21.14
N PHE A 6 22.98 -42.51 22.00
CA PHE A 6 22.24 -41.23 21.85
C PHE A 6 21.70 -40.87 23.23
N ASN A 7 22.46 -40.09 23.94
CA ASN A 7 21.95 -39.35 25.10
C ASN A 7 22.86 -38.16 25.41
N LYS A 8 22.52 -37.01 24.83
CA LYS A 8 22.81 -35.70 25.40
C LYS A 8 21.74 -34.73 24.91
N ARG A 9 20.64 -34.70 25.65
CA ARG A 9 19.69 -33.59 25.60
C ARG A 9 20.40 -32.36 26.19
N ASN A 10 20.81 -31.46 25.34
CA ASN A 10 21.03 -30.08 25.75
C ASN A 10 19.66 -29.42 25.86
N SER A 11 19.18 -29.28 27.08
CA SER A 11 18.05 -28.46 27.42
C SER A 11 18.43 -26.98 27.23
N LEU A 12 18.24 -26.45 26.04
CA LEU A 12 18.18 -25.01 25.81
C LEU A 12 16.93 -24.49 26.55
N LYS A 13 17.17 -23.81 27.65
CA LYS A 13 16.14 -23.07 28.37
C LYS A 13 15.62 -22.00 27.41
N PHE A 14 14.46 -22.25 26.83
CA PHE A 14 13.68 -21.21 26.17
C PHE A 14 13.33 -20.15 27.22
N ASN A 15 14.03 -19.03 27.15
CA ASN A 15 13.58 -17.83 27.84
C ASN A 15 12.24 -17.43 27.19
N ARG A 16 11.18 -17.51 27.97
CA ARG A 16 9.88 -16.93 27.67
C ARG A 16 10.11 -15.46 27.30
N PHE A 17 10.17 -15.16 26.01
CA PHE A 17 10.03 -13.80 25.56
C PHE A 17 8.62 -13.34 25.90
N SER A 18 8.58 -12.45 26.85
CA SER A 18 7.39 -11.81 27.40
C SER A 18 6.58 -11.19 26.28
N ASN A 19 5.29 -11.46 26.29
CA ASN A 19 4.18 -10.91 25.47
C ASN A 19 4.09 -9.35 25.45
N LYS A 20 5.17 -8.62 25.73
CA LYS A 20 5.17 -7.16 25.82
C LYS A 20 5.34 -6.41 24.49
N ASN A 21 5.78 -7.08 23.44
CA ASN A 21 6.02 -6.39 22.14
C ASN A 21 4.77 -6.28 21.26
N TYR A 22 3.70 -7.01 21.56
CA TYR A 22 2.44 -6.90 20.82
C TYR A 22 1.66 -5.60 21.11
N SER A 23 1.99 -4.92 22.22
CA SER A 23 1.26 -3.73 22.65
C SER A 23 1.66 -2.45 21.89
N LEU A 24 2.85 -2.40 21.27
CA LEU A 24 3.35 -1.14 20.68
C LEU A 24 2.61 -0.80 19.38
N PHE A 25 2.33 -1.79 18.52
CA PHE A 25 1.55 -1.55 17.31
C PHE A 25 0.05 -1.34 17.61
N ALA A 26 -0.51 -2.06 18.57
CA ALA A 26 -1.88 -1.83 19.02
C ALA A 26 -2.03 -0.48 19.71
N VAL A 27 -1.03 -0.02 20.44
CA VAL A 27 -0.98 1.30 21.09
C VAL A 27 -0.77 2.39 20.05
N LEU A 28 0.16 2.24 19.09
CA LEU A 28 0.36 3.20 18.01
C LEU A 28 -0.87 3.31 17.11
N GLY A 29 -1.54 2.20 16.78
CA GLY A 29 -2.79 2.23 16.00
C GLY A 29 -3.91 2.96 16.76
N ARG A 30 -4.00 2.79 18.07
CA ARG A 30 -5.00 3.44 18.91
C ARG A 30 -4.68 4.93 19.16
N GLU A 31 -3.41 5.27 19.36
CA GLU A 31 -2.96 6.65 19.59
C GLU A 31 -2.99 7.50 18.30
N VAL A 32 -2.71 6.90 17.13
CA VAL A 32 -2.85 7.58 15.82
C VAL A 32 -4.31 7.89 15.52
N LEU A 33 -5.24 6.98 15.86
CA LEU A 33 -6.68 7.23 15.70
C LEU A 33 -7.19 8.33 16.64
N VAL A 34 -6.71 8.36 17.90
CA VAL A 34 -7.05 9.38 18.90
C VAL A 34 -6.34 10.70 18.57
N GLY A 35 -5.10 10.66 18.08
CA GLY A 35 -4.35 11.84 17.65
C GLY A 35 -4.98 12.55 16.44
N ALA A 36 -5.49 11.80 15.47
CA ALA A 36 -6.20 12.35 14.31
C ALA A 36 -7.52 13.05 14.72
N LEU A 37 -8.22 12.52 15.73
CA LEU A 37 -9.42 13.17 16.28
C LEU A 37 -9.11 14.41 17.12
N SER A 38 -7.98 14.46 17.82
CA SER A 38 -7.64 15.59 18.70
C SER A 38 -7.05 16.79 17.97
N VAL A 39 -6.46 16.63 16.79
CA VAL A 39 -6.01 17.74 15.93
C VAL A 39 -7.20 18.47 15.29
N ALA A 40 -8.31 17.76 15.08
CA ALA A 40 -9.53 18.34 14.49
C ALA A 40 -10.26 19.35 15.41
N THR A 41 -9.91 19.42 16.72
CA THR A 41 -10.58 20.31 17.67
C THR A 41 -9.93 21.68 17.85
N LEU A 42 -8.83 21.99 17.17
CA LEU A 42 -8.04 23.22 17.39
C LEU A 42 -8.12 24.24 16.23
N SER A 43 -8.86 23.97 15.17
CA SER A 43 -9.17 24.99 14.17
C SER A 43 -10.65 25.39 14.25
N HIS A 44 -10.91 26.68 14.46
CA HIS A 44 -12.26 27.26 14.38
C HIS A 44 -12.80 27.06 12.96
N ALA A 45 -13.41 25.91 12.69
CA ALA A 45 -14.15 25.71 11.46
C ALA A 45 -15.39 26.60 11.49
N LYS A 46 -15.37 27.71 10.76
CA LYS A 46 -16.60 28.34 10.32
C LYS A 46 -17.37 27.31 9.51
N ALA A 47 -18.48 26.85 10.05
CA ALA A 47 -19.41 26.00 9.32
C ALA A 47 -19.86 26.73 8.07
N ALA A 48 -19.31 26.37 6.92
CA ALA A 48 -19.88 26.71 5.62
C ALA A 48 -21.17 25.89 5.50
N GLY A 49 -22.29 26.54 5.36
CA GLY A 49 -23.59 25.91 5.23
C GLY A 49 -23.59 24.93 4.07
N VAL A 50 -24.04 23.72 4.33
CA VAL A 50 -24.36 22.74 3.29
C VAL A 50 -25.55 23.27 2.51
N SER A 51 -25.31 23.87 1.35
CA SER A 51 -26.36 24.13 0.37
C SER A 51 -26.63 22.81 -0.38
N THR A 52 -27.76 22.21 -0.10
CA THR A 52 -28.37 21.17 -0.95
C THR A 52 -28.92 21.83 -2.21
N GLU A 53 -28.06 22.26 -3.10
CA GLU A 53 -28.44 22.54 -4.48
C GLU A 53 -28.26 21.28 -5.30
N GLY A 54 -29.38 20.75 -5.77
CA GLY A 54 -29.41 19.61 -6.68
C GLY A 54 -28.54 19.92 -7.90
N ALA A 55 -27.66 19.00 -8.24
CA ALA A 55 -26.82 19.07 -9.41
C ALA A 55 -27.72 19.22 -10.66
N LYS A 56 -27.91 20.46 -11.12
CA LYS A 56 -28.37 20.70 -12.47
C LYS A 56 -27.24 20.25 -13.40
N VAL A 57 -27.49 19.17 -14.12
CA VAL A 57 -26.65 18.78 -15.25
C VAL A 57 -26.73 19.93 -16.24
N ASP A 58 -25.65 20.71 -16.33
CA ASP A 58 -25.53 21.80 -17.29
C ASP A 58 -25.37 21.21 -18.69
N SER A 59 -26.45 21.21 -19.46
CA SER A 59 -26.48 20.75 -20.85
C SER A 59 -25.75 21.70 -21.82
N THR A 60 -25.09 22.73 -21.31
CA THR A 60 -24.34 23.70 -22.13
C THR A 60 -22.93 23.25 -22.50
N LEU A 61 -22.46 22.11 -22.00
CA LEU A 61 -21.12 21.55 -22.27
C LEU A 61 -20.93 21.02 -23.71
N TYR A 62 -21.95 21.08 -24.56
CA TYR A 62 -21.89 20.57 -25.94
C TYR A 62 -21.87 21.66 -27.03
N LYS A 63 -21.56 22.91 -26.70
CA LYS A 63 -21.40 23.97 -27.70
C LYS A 63 -19.97 24.52 -27.71
N GLY A 64 -19.16 24.00 -28.63
CA GLY A 64 -17.84 24.53 -28.99
C GLY A 64 -16.73 23.53 -28.69
N GLY A 65 -16.20 22.93 -29.76
CA GLY A 65 -15.09 21.97 -29.69
C GLY A 65 -13.79 22.61 -29.16
N LYS A 66 -13.71 22.87 -27.86
CA LYS A 66 -12.45 22.93 -27.16
C LYS A 66 -12.08 21.49 -26.83
N ALA A 67 -11.09 20.96 -27.55
CA ALA A 67 -10.38 19.78 -27.09
C ALA A 67 -9.83 20.15 -25.70
N TYR A 68 -10.38 19.58 -24.64
CA TYR A 68 -9.73 19.59 -23.34
C TYR A 68 -8.54 18.63 -23.50
N GLU A 69 -7.34 19.16 -23.56
CA GLU A 69 -6.16 18.35 -23.28
C GLU A 69 -6.31 17.87 -21.84
N LEU A 70 -6.68 16.62 -21.68
CA LEU A 70 -6.54 15.94 -20.42
C LEU A 70 -5.04 15.95 -20.12
N ASP A 71 -4.65 16.45 -18.94
CA ASP A 71 -3.27 16.38 -18.48
C ASP A 71 -2.77 14.96 -18.68
N ALA A 72 -1.74 14.79 -19.51
CA ALA A 72 -1.20 13.47 -19.83
C ALA A 72 -0.75 12.82 -18.53
N VAL A 73 -1.36 11.69 -18.17
CA VAL A 73 -0.99 10.95 -16.95
C VAL A 73 0.46 10.54 -17.07
N SER A 74 1.29 11.06 -16.19
CA SER A 74 2.71 10.70 -16.13
C SER A 74 2.85 9.37 -15.40
N VAL A 75 3.47 8.39 -16.05
CA VAL A 75 3.81 7.10 -15.42
C VAL A 75 4.99 7.31 -14.50
N THR A 76 4.74 7.20 -13.20
CA THR A 76 5.75 7.39 -12.16
C THR A 76 6.47 6.09 -11.78
N GLY A 77 5.89 4.95 -12.12
CA GLY A 77 6.49 3.62 -11.95
C GLY A 77 7.64 3.30 -12.91
N SER A 78 8.11 4.26 -13.73
CA SER A 78 9.31 4.08 -14.54
C SER A 78 10.50 4.84 -13.93
N ARG A 79 11.73 4.36 -14.16
CA ARG A 79 12.94 5.05 -13.67
C ARG A 79 13.13 6.47 -14.25
N ALA A 80 12.49 6.76 -15.37
CA ALA A 80 12.36 8.10 -15.92
C ALA A 80 10.87 8.39 -16.11
N PRO A 81 10.30 9.40 -15.44
CA PRO A 81 8.91 9.81 -15.66
C PRO A 81 8.65 10.05 -17.14
N MET A 82 7.63 9.42 -17.67
CA MET A 82 7.20 9.54 -19.08
C MET A 82 5.68 9.44 -19.18
N THR A 83 5.11 9.94 -20.24
CA THR A 83 3.68 9.73 -20.50
C THR A 83 3.40 8.28 -20.89
N VAL A 84 2.15 7.83 -20.75
CA VAL A 84 1.72 6.49 -21.19
C VAL A 84 2.09 6.25 -22.65
N GLU A 85 1.90 7.25 -23.52
CA GLU A 85 2.22 7.19 -24.94
C GLU A 85 3.72 7.05 -25.25
N GLN A 86 4.57 7.61 -24.38
CA GLN A 86 6.02 7.52 -24.49
C GLN A 86 6.59 6.24 -23.90
N SER A 87 5.79 5.49 -23.14
CA SER A 87 6.23 4.25 -22.53
C SER A 87 6.46 3.17 -23.59
N PRO A 88 7.65 2.53 -23.62
CA PRO A 88 7.89 1.39 -24.51
C PRO A 88 7.20 0.11 -24.02
N LYS A 89 6.43 0.17 -22.92
CA LYS A 89 5.70 -0.92 -22.31
C LYS A 89 4.21 -0.63 -22.34
N ILE A 90 3.40 -1.69 -22.28
CA ILE A 90 1.97 -1.56 -22.07
C ILE A 90 1.76 -1.11 -20.62
N VAL A 91 1.21 0.07 -20.47
CA VAL A 91 0.86 0.64 -19.16
C VAL A 91 -0.62 0.98 -19.19
N SER A 92 -1.36 0.34 -18.29
CA SER A 92 -2.76 0.68 -18.03
C SER A 92 -2.82 1.59 -16.80
N VAL A 93 -3.57 2.68 -16.88
CA VAL A 93 -3.76 3.60 -15.77
C VAL A 93 -5.23 3.61 -15.37
N ILE A 94 -5.50 3.29 -14.12
CA ILE A 94 -6.82 3.44 -13.50
C ILE A 94 -6.83 4.81 -12.83
N THR A 95 -7.57 5.74 -13.41
CA THR A 95 -7.60 7.13 -12.97
C THR A 95 -8.46 7.30 -11.71
N ARG A 96 -8.33 8.46 -11.05
CA ARG A 96 -9.19 8.81 -9.92
C ARG A 96 -10.67 8.76 -10.28
N ASP A 97 -11.04 9.22 -11.48
CA ASP A 97 -12.41 9.20 -11.95
C ASP A 97 -12.93 7.79 -12.14
N ASP A 98 -12.10 6.87 -12.62
CA ASP A 98 -12.46 5.46 -12.72
C ASP A 98 -12.68 4.84 -11.34
N ILE A 99 -11.81 5.15 -10.38
CA ILE A 99 -11.95 4.72 -8.98
C ILE A 99 -13.27 5.20 -8.38
N HIS A 100 -13.62 6.47 -8.59
CA HIS A 100 -14.87 7.03 -8.08
C HIS A 100 -16.11 6.43 -8.75
N ARG A 101 -16.08 6.16 -10.05
CA ARG A 101 -17.20 5.57 -10.79
C ARG A 101 -17.39 4.09 -10.49
N ALA A 102 -16.33 3.39 -10.12
CA ALA A 102 -16.36 1.94 -9.89
C ALA A 102 -17.15 1.53 -8.64
N ALA A 103 -17.51 2.47 -7.75
CA ALA A 103 -18.08 2.18 -6.43
C ALA A 103 -17.26 1.12 -5.67
N ALA A 104 -15.95 1.09 -5.88
CA ALA A 104 -15.02 0.16 -5.26
C ALA A 104 -14.95 0.40 -3.75
N GLN A 105 -14.90 -0.66 -2.97
CA GLN A 105 -14.78 -0.60 -1.52
C GLN A 105 -13.35 -0.87 -1.03
N THR A 106 -12.52 -1.47 -1.89
CA THR A 106 -11.14 -1.83 -1.60
C THR A 106 -10.25 -1.52 -2.81
N ILE A 107 -8.92 -1.43 -2.58
CA ILE A 107 -7.94 -1.32 -3.65
C ILE A 107 -8.01 -2.53 -4.59
N ASN A 108 -8.30 -3.70 -4.04
CA ASN A 108 -8.45 -4.94 -4.82
C ASN A 108 -9.62 -4.87 -5.81
N ASP A 109 -10.72 -4.19 -5.45
CA ASP A 109 -11.85 -3.98 -6.36
C ASP A 109 -11.46 -3.05 -7.52
N VAL A 110 -10.65 -2.05 -7.23
CA VAL A 110 -10.11 -1.15 -8.26
C VAL A 110 -9.18 -1.91 -9.22
N LEU A 111 -8.33 -2.77 -8.70
CA LEU A 111 -7.40 -3.56 -9.53
C LEU A 111 -8.11 -4.49 -10.51
N LYS A 112 -9.33 -4.95 -10.19
CA LYS A 112 -10.17 -5.75 -11.12
C LYS A 112 -10.60 -4.99 -12.38
N LEU A 113 -10.48 -3.65 -12.39
CA LEU A 113 -10.78 -2.82 -13.56
C LEU A 113 -9.65 -2.85 -14.61
N ALA A 114 -8.44 -3.20 -14.21
CA ALA A 114 -7.32 -3.25 -15.14
C ALA A 114 -7.37 -4.51 -16.00
N THR A 115 -7.23 -4.33 -17.30
CA THR A 115 -7.11 -5.45 -18.25
C THR A 115 -5.86 -6.27 -17.90
N GLY A 116 -5.96 -7.58 -17.95
CA GLY A 116 -4.85 -8.49 -17.69
C GLY A 116 -4.54 -8.73 -16.20
N VAL A 117 -5.20 -8.02 -15.27
CA VAL A 117 -5.04 -8.24 -13.82
C VAL A 117 -6.11 -9.22 -13.33
N ASP A 118 -5.67 -10.31 -12.73
CA ASP A 118 -6.53 -11.28 -12.04
C ASP A 118 -6.39 -11.08 -10.53
N VAL A 119 -7.52 -10.88 -9.86
CA VAL A 119 -7.59 -10.61 -8.41
C VAL A 119 -8.49 -11.65 -7.77
N ARG A 120 -7.89 -12.61 -7.08
CA ARG A 120 -8.56 -13.73 -6.41
C ARG A 120 -8.62 -13.47 -4.92
N GLN A 121 -9.78 -13.04 -4.46
CA GLN A 121 -10.06 -12.85 -3.03
C GLN A 121 -10.62 -14.13 -2.44
N ARG A 122 -10.10 -14.55 -1.28
CA ARG A 122 -10.61 -15.69 -0.53
C ARG A 122 -11.66 -15.27 0.50
N GLY A 123 -11.51 -14.08 1.07
CA GLY A 123 -12.48 -13.48 1.99
C GLY A 123 -13.10 -12.21 1.43
N GLY A 124 -14.07 -11.64 2.16
CA GLY A 124 -14.71 -10.38 1.83
C GLY A 124 -13.75 -9.19 1.99
N PHE A 125 -14.04 -8.08 1.33
CA PHE A 125 -13.36 -6.79 1.52
C PHE A 125 -11.84 -6.81 1.40
N GLY A 126 -11.30 -7.64 0.50
CA GLY A 126 -9.88 -7.72 0.25
C GLY A 126 -9.07 -8.55 1.25
N VAL A 127 -9.76 -9.34 2.08
CA VAL A 127 -9.09 -10.29 2.96
C VAL A 127 -8.45 -11.39 2.12
N GLN A 128 -7.17 -11.62 2.35
CA GLN A 128 -6.34 -12.62 1.70
C GLN A 128 -6.56 -12.71 0.18
N THR A 129 -5.77 -11.93 -0.54
CA THR A 129 -5.94 -11.74 -1.99
C THR A 129 -4.68 -12.12 -2.74
N ASP A 130 -4.83 -12.97 -3.73
CA ASP A 130 -3.79 -13.28 -4.71
C ASP A 130 -4.00 -12.36 -5.92
N ILE A 131 -2.95 -11.64 -6.32
CA ILE A 131 -2.97 -10.74 -7.47
C ILE A 131 -1.97 -11.27 -8.50
N SER A 132 -2.38 -11.38 -9.76
CA SER A 132 -1.50 -11.77 -10.85
C SER A 132 -1.76 -10.94 -12.11
N ILE A 133 -0.78 -10.92 -13.02
CA ILE A 133 -0.87 -10.19 -14.29
C ILE A 133 -0.64 -11.18 -15.42
N ASN A 134 -1.49 -11.13 -16.46
CA ASN A 134 -1.38 -11.91 -17.71
C ASN A 134 -1.17 -13.42 -17.48
N GLY A 135 -1.89 -14.00 -16.50
CA GLY A 135 -1.85 -15.43 -16.21
C GLY A 135 -0.59 -15.91 -15.48
N GLY A 136 0.25 -15.00 -14.99
CA GLY A 136 1.36 -15.32 -14.11
C GLY A 136 0.92 -15.70 -12.70
N THR A 137 1.89 -15.89 -11.82
CA THR A 137 1.64 -16.14 -10.40
C THR A 137 1.78 -14.83 -9.60
N PHE A 138 1.23 -14.83 -8.39
CA PHE A 138 1.33 -13.70 -7.47
C PHE A 138 2.79 -13.39 -7.04
N ASP A 139 3.70 -14.35 -7.12
CA ASP A 139 5.14 -14.16 -6.84
C ASP A 139 5.91 -13.51 -7.99
N GLN A 140 5.28 -13.36 -9.16
CA GLN A 140 5.91 -12.83 -10.37
C GLN A 140 5.53 -11.38 -10.66
N ILE A 141 4.93 -10.70 -9.69
CA ILE A 141 4.59 -9.30 -9.75
C ILE A 141 5.22 -8.53 -8.59
N THR A 142 5.50 -7.26 -8.82
CA THR A 142 5.95 -6.34 -7.76
C THR A 142 4.87 -5.30 -7.51
N ILE A 143 4.57 -5.06 -6.25
CA ILE A 143 3.63 -4.02 -5.83
C ILE A 143 4.41 -2.86 -5.24
N LEU A 144 4.10 -1.67 -5.72
CA LEU A 144 4.77 -0.43 -5.34
C LEU A 144 3.76 0.55 -4.75
N LEU A 145 4.20 1.34 -3.78
CA LEU A 145 3.49 2.51 -3.28
C LEU A 145 4.36 3.76 -3.51
N ASN A 146 3.93 4.61 -4.43
CA ASN A 146 4.70 5.77 -4.89
C ASN A 146 6.13 5.40 -5.33
N GLY A 147 6.27 4.27 -6.04
CA GLY A 147 7.55 3.76 -6.50
C GLY A 147 8.36 2.97 -5.47
N VAL A 148 7.92 2.88 -4.22
CA VAL A 148 8.56 2.08 -3.16
C VAL A 148 8.04 0.66 -3.19
N ASN A 149 8.91 -0.34 -3.23
CA ASN A 149 8.51 -1.74 -3.16
C ASN A 149 7.90 -2.08 -1.79
N ILE A 150 6.65 -2.53 -1.79
CA ILE A 150 5.89 -2.95 -0.62
C ILE A 150 5.50 -4.43 -0.67
N SER A 151 6.06 -5.21 -1.59
CA SER A 151 5.81 -6.65 -1.67
C SER A 151 6.38 -7.38 -0.46
N ASN A 152 5.64 -8.34 0.07
CA ASN A 152 6.12 -9.22 1.12
C ASN A 152 7.02 -10.31 0.50
N PRO A 153 8.31 -10.40 0.85
CA PRO A 153 9.21 -11.40 0.25
C PRO A 153 8.95 -12.84 0.71
N GLN A 154 8.27 -13.04 1.85
CA GLN A 154 7.95 -14.37 2.35
C GLN A 154 6.80 -15.01 1.57
N THR A 155 5.79 -14.24 1.22
CA THR A 155 4.58 -14.76 0.59
C THR A 155 3.88 -13.71 -0.26
N GLY A 156 3.47 -14.09 -1.46
CA GLY A 156 2.62 -13.26 -2.32
C GLY A 156 1.13 -13.29 -1.93
N HIS A 157 0.72 -14.18 -1.03
CA HIS A 157 -0.69 -14.30 -0.61
C HIS A 157 -1.20 -13.09 0.18
N ASN A 158 -0.32 -12.32 0.81
CA ASN A 158 -0.65 -11.11 1.57
C ASN A 158 -0.41 -9.83 0.75
N ALA A 159 -0.48 -9.92 -0.56
CA ALA A 159 -0.26 -8.79 -1.47
C ALA A 159 -1.25 -7.63 -1.26
N SER A 160 -2.36 -7.86 -0.55
CA SER A 160 -3.43 -6.89 -0.32
C SER A 160 -3.36 -6.14 1.01
N ASP A 161 -2.30 -6.32 1.79
CA ASP A 161 -2.09 -5.61 3.05
C ASP A 161 -1.51 -4.22 2.80
N PHE A 162 -2.26 -3.42 2.02
CA PHE A 162 -1.83 -2.08 1.65
C PHE A 162 -1.86 -1.16 2.88
N PRO A 163 -0.71 -0.54 3.25
CA PRO A 163 -0.64 0.41 4.35
C PRO A 163 -1.16 1.80 3.94
N VAL A 164 -2.24 1.83 3.15
CA VAL A 164 -2.85 3.02 2.58
C VAL A 164 -4.34 2.78 2.33
N ALA A 165 -5.17 3.80 2.52
CA ALA A 165 -6.61 3.71 2.24
C ALA A 165 -6.93 4.00 0.77
N LEU A 166 -8.03 3.43 0.27
CA LEU A 166 -8.54 3.74 -1.07
C LEU A 166 -8.78 5.25 -1.25
N ALA A 167 -9.21 5.95 -0.20
CA ALA A 167 -9.42 7.39 -0.21
C ALA A 167 -8.14 8.22 -0.45
N ASP A 168 -6.96 7.64 -0.19
CA ASP A 168 -5.66 8.29 -0.41
C ASP A 168 -5.15 8.17 -1.83
N ILE A 169 -5.71 7.25 -2.64
CA ILE A 169 -5.20 6.94 -3.96
C ILE A 169 -5.60 8.01 -4.97
N ASP A 170 -4.62 8.43 -5.75
CA ASP A 170 -4.80 9.29 -6.91
C ASP A 170 -5.10 8.47 -8.16
N HIS A 171 -4.23 7.54 -8.48
CA HIS A 171 -4.37 6.60 -9.60
C HIS A 171 -3.56 5.34 -9.34
N ILE A 172 -3.79 4.30 -10.13
CA ILE A 172 -3.01 3.07 -10.11
C ILE A 172 -2.45 2.83 -11.51
N GLU A 173 -1.16 2.58 -11.58
CA GLU A 173 -0.44 2.23 -12.80
C GLU A 173 -0.20 0.73 -12.82
N VAL A 174 -0.59 0.05 -13.88
CA VAL A 174 -0.31 -1.37 -14.11
C VAL A 174 0.65 -1.48 -15.29
N LEU A 175 1.86 -1.92 -15.01
CA LEU A 175 2.89 -2.16 -16.01
C LEU A 175 2.86 -3.64 -16.38
N GLU A 176 2.47 -3.93 -17.60
CA GLU A 176 2.38 -5.31 -18.11
C GLU A 176 3.71 -5.78 -18.69
N GLY A 177 3.96 -7.08 -18.58
CA GLY A 177 5.16 -7.72 -19.11
C GLY A 177 6.40 -7.51 -18.22
N ALA A 178 7.56 -7.94 -18.75
CA ALA A 178 8.80 -7.98 -17.97
C ALA A 178 9.24 -6.58 -17.48
N ALA A 179 8.93 -6.29 -16.23
CA ALA A 179 9.34 -5.08 -15.52
C ALA A 179 10.58 -5.30 -14.62
N SER A 180 11.15 -6.50 -14.65
CA SER A 180 12.29 -6.92 -13.82
C SER A 180 13.54 -6.04 -13.99
N ARG A 181 13.74 -5.44 -15.17
CA ARG A 181 14.82 -4.46 -15.38
C ARG A 181 14.66 -3.17 -14.58
N LEU A 182 13.43 -2.89 -14.12
CA LEU A 182 13.11 -1.67 -13.37
C LEU A 182 12.96 -1.96 -11.87
N PHE A 183 12.36 -3.10 -11.50
CA PHE A 183 11.89 -3.37 -10.14
C PHE A 183 12.41 -4.68 -9.55
N GLY A 184 13.41 -5.32 -10.19
CA GLY A 184 13.99 -6.57 -9.70
C GLY A 184 13.30 -7.82 -10.21
N THR A 185 13.79 -8.98 -9.76
CA THR A 185 13.43 -10.29 -10.29
C THR A 185 11.95 -10.67 -10.11
N SER A 186 11.32 -10.20 -9.03
CA SER A 186 9.90 -10.46 -8.77
C SER A 186 8.95 -9.79 -9.77
N ALA A 187 9.38 -8.75 -10.49
CA ALA A 187 8.56 -8.08 -11.52
C ALA A 187 8.66 -8.77 -12.90
N PHE A 188 8.58 -10.10 -12.93
CA PHE A 188 8.72 -10.87 -14.19
C PHE A 188 7.51 -10.67 -15.11
N ASN A 189 6.30 -10.73 -14.59
CA ASN A 189 5.06 -10.56 -15.35
C ASN A 189 4.55 -9.11 -15.35
N GLY A 190 5.00 -8.28 -14.41
CA GLY A 190 4.60 -6.88 -14.35
C GLY A 190 4.81 -6.26 -12.99
N ALA A 191 4.35 -5.03 -12.87
CA ALA A 191 4.34 -4.28 -11.63
C ALA A 191 3.06 -3.46 -11.49
N ILE A 192 2.62 -3.27 -10.27
CA ILE A 192 1.48 -2.41 -9.92
C ILE A 192 2.01 -1.28 -9.05
N ASN A 193 1.87 -0.03 -9.48
CA ASN A 193 2.26 1.13 -8.71
C ASN A 193 1.02 1.91 -8.25
N ILE A 194 0.82 1.94 -6.94
CA ILE A 194 -0.25 2.69 -6.29
C ILE A 194 0.28 4.09 -6.02
N VAL A 195 -0.32 5.10 -6.65
CA VAL A 195 0.09 6.49 -6.49
C VAL A 195 -0.90 7.24 -5.60
N THR A 196 -0.39 7.88 -4.56
CA THR A 196 -1.22 8.59 -3.59
C THR A 196 -1.41 10.05 -3.94
N LYS A 197 -2.52 10.62 -3.47
CA LYS A 197 -2.87 12.04 -3.64
C LYS A 197 -1.84 12.93 -2.96
N LYS A 198 -1.33 13.91 -3.68
CA LYS A 198 -0.61 15.03 -3.09
C LYS A 198 -1.62 16.07 -2.60
N ALA A 199 -1.46 16.57 -1.39
CA ALA A 199 -2.29 17.69 -0.91
C ALA A 199 -2.01 18.93 -1.77
N LYS A 200 -3.07 19.60 -2.23
CA LYS A 200 -2.99 20.85 -3.01
C LYS A 200 -3.56 22.05 -2.24
N SER A 201 -4.35 21.80 -1.22
CA SER A 201 -5.02 22.78 -0.38
C SER A 201 -5.43 22.14 0.94
N GLU A 202 -5.94 22.95 1.84
CA GLU A 202 -6.59 22.44 3.04
C GLU A 202 -7.83 21.62 2.70
N GLY A 203 -8.04 20.55 3.42
CA GLY A 203 -9.19 19.68 3.21
C GLY A 203 -9.34 18.63 4.30
N VAL A 204 -10.58 18.31 4.60
CA VAL A 204 -10.98 17.23 5.49
C VAL A 204 -12.01 16.37 4.78
N SER A 205 -11.87 15.08 4.86
CA SER A 205 -12.89 14.14 4.39
C SER A 205 -13.08 13.03 5.42
N ALA A 206 -14.31 12.58 5.57
CA ALA A 206 -14.65 11.45 6.41
C ALA A 206 -15.78 10.67 5.76
N SER A 207 -15.79 9.36 5.96
CA SER A 207 -16.89 8.49 5.55
C SER A 207 -17.15 7.44 6.61
N VAL A 208 -18.42 7.04 6.72
CA VAL A 208 -18.88 5.96 7.58
C VAL A 208 -19.77 5.06 6.71
N GLU A 209 -19.59 3.79 6.83
CA GLU A 209 -20.37 2.78 6.11
C GLU A 209 -20.87 1.71 7.07
N GLY A 210 -21.99 1.10 6.75
CA GLY A 210 -22.57 -0.01 7.49
C GLY A 210 -23.33 -0.95 6.54
N GLY A 211 -23.44 -2.21 6.93
CA GLY A 211 -24.07 -3.22 6.07
C GLY A 211 -24.49 -4.47 6.81
N SER A 212 -24.85 -5.49 6.07
CA SER A 212 -25.20 -6.80 6.59
C SER A 212 -24.05 -7.45 7.34
N PHE A 213 -24.35 -8.44 8.16
CA PHE A 213 -23.37 -9.23 8.92
C PHE A 213 -22.51 -8.37 9.86
N GLY A 214 -23.11 -7.39 10.54
CA GLY A 214 -22.39 -6.49 11.45
C GLY A 214 -21.30 -5.66 10.76
N SER A 215 -21.36 -5.50 9.44
CA SER A 215 -20.37 -4.72 8.70
C SER A 215 -20.41 -3.27 9.10
N PHE A 216 -19.26 -2.75 9.50
CA PHE A 216 -19.05 -1.35 9.86
C PHE A 216 -17.70 -0.88 9.34
N GLY A 217 -17.64 0.33 8.81
CA GLY A 217 -16.42 0.99 8.40
C GLY A 217 -16.47 2.48 8.70
N ALA A 218 -15.31 3.03 9.06
CA ALA A 218 -15.11 4.45 9.22
C ALA A 218 -13.71 4.83 8.74
N GLN A 219 -13.59 5.93 8.02
CA GLN A 219 -12.29 6.46 7.59
C GLN A 219 -12.31 7.98 7.57
N GLY A 220 -11.13 8.57 7.77
CA GLY A 220 -10.94 10.00 7.73
C GLY A 220 -9.60 10.38 7.12
N ARG A 221 -9.54 11.54 6.50
CA ARG A 221 -8.33 12.14 5.96
C ARG A 221 -8.33 13.64 6.22
N VAL A 222 -7.20 14.15 6.64
CA VAL A 222 -6.90 15.57 6.78
C VAL A 222 -5.70 15.90 5.93
N GLN A 223 -5.74 17.01 5.24
CA GLN A 223 -4.63 17.47 4.41
C GLN A 223 -4.52 19.00 4.46
N THR A 224 -3.30 19.48 4.23
CA THR A 224 -3.02 20.89 4.03
C THR A 224 -1.86 21.09 3.06
N ALA A 225 -1.86 22.21 2.35
CA ALA A 225 -0.72 22.62 1.54
C ALA A 225 -0.63 24.16 1.56
N PHE A 226 0.60 24.65 1.64
CA PHE A 226 0.88 26.08 1.67
C PHE A 226 2.28 26.37 1.11
N GLU A 227 2.49 27.62 0.75
CA GLU A 227 3.75 28.13 0.25
C GLU A 227 4.37 29.11 1.24
N THR A 228 5.67 28.99 1.47
CA THR A 228 6.44 29.88 2.33
C THR A 228 7.74 30.26 1.62
N GLY A 229 7.78 31.45 1.02
CA GLY A 229 8.91 31.87 0.18
C GLY A 229 9.06 30.96 -1.04
N LYS A 230 10.19 30.24 -1.13
CA LYS A 230 10.47 29.28 -2.20
C LYS A 230 10.06 27.83 -1.86
N TRP A 231 9.52 27.61 -0.67
CA TRP A 231 9.07 26.30 -0.22
C TRP A 231 7.58 26.11 -0.50
N THR A 232 7.26 25.03 -1.19
CA THR A 232 5.91 24.47 -1.24
C THR A 232 5.87 23.27 -0.30
N GLN A 233 4.91 23.26 0.62
CA GLN A 233 4.78 22.24 1.64
C GLN A 233 3.39 21.61 1.55
N ALA A 234 3.32 20.29 1.65
CA ALA A 234 2.06 19.57 1.61
C ALA A 234 2.09 18.40 2.60
N TYR A 235 1.02 18.28 3.36
CA TYR A 235 0.88 17.29 4.43
C TYR A 235 -0.47 16.59 4.29
N SER A 236 -0.48 15.29 4.49
CA SER A 236 -1.73 14.56 4.62
C SER A 236 -1.59 13.42 5.62
N VAL A 237 -2.64 13.19 6.39
CA VAL A 237 -2.77 12.06 7.31
C VAL A 237 -4.16 11.47 7.13
N SER A 238 -4.25 10.17 7.06
CA SER A 238 -5.49 9.42 6.99
C SER A 238 -5.47 8.22 7.93
N GLY A 239 -6.65 7.74 8.27
CA GLY A 239 -6.82 6.52 9.03
C GLY A 239 -8.19 5.92 8.75
N GLY A 240 -8.30 4.61 8.89
CA GLY A 240 -9.52 3.88 8.66
C GLY A 240 -9.59 2.59 9.47
N TYR A 241 -10.82 2.20 9.75
CA TYR A 241 -11.15 0.94 10.41
C TYR A 241 -12.34 0.31 9.70
N LYS A 242 -12.33 -1.00 9.54
CA LYS A 242 -13.41 -1.78 8.94
C LYS A 242 -13.51 -3.15 9.60
N ARG A 243 -14.73 -3.61 9.83
CA ARG A 243 -15.01 -4.94 10.36
C ARG A 243 -16.25 -5.56 9.74
N SER A 244 -16.39 -6.87 9.88
CA SER A 244 -17.63 -7.61 9.63
C SER A 244 -17.60 -8.92 10.43
N ASP A 245 -18.76 -9.36 10.86
CA ASP A 245 -18.92 -10.67 11.52
C ASP A 245 -18.93 -11.84 10.50
N GLY A 246 -18.96 -11.50 9.18
CA GLY A 246 -18.97 -12.48 8.10
C GLY A 246 -20.35 -13.09 7.81
N GLY A 247 -20.54 -13.55 6.59
CA GLY A 247 -21.78 -14.19 6.15
C GLY A 247 -21.82 -15.71 6.32
N THR A 248 -20.69 -16.31 6.65
CA THR A 248 -20.51 -17.75 6.90
C THR A 248 -19.69 -17.96 8.16
N GLU A 249 -19.69 -19.19 8.68
CA GLU A 249 -18.85 -19.56 9.83
C GLU A 249 -17.38 -19.21 9.59
N ASN A 250 -16.72 -18.62 10.59
CA ASN A 250 -15.30 -18.25 10.56
C ASN A 250 -14.91 -17.44 9.30
N SER A 251 -15.74 -16.44 8.95
CA SER A 251 -15.47 -15.48 7.87
C SER A 251 -15.50 -14.02 8.34
N ASP A 252 -15.42 -13.82 9.66
CA ASP A 252 -15.25 -12.53 10.29
C ASP A 252 -13.91 -11.88 9.94
N PHE A 253 -13.87 -10.56 9.89
CA PHE A 253 -12.63 -9.84 9.75
C PHE A 253 -12.66 -8.50 10.50
N GLU A 254 -11.47 -8.03 10.80
CA GLU A 254 -11.20 -6.72 11.37
C GLU A 254 -9.93 -6.15 10.73
N LYS A 255 -10.00 -4.90 10.23
CA LYS A 255 -8.91 -4.24 9.54
C LYS A 255 -8.76 -2.80 10.02
N GLY A 256 -7.55 -2.39 10.36
CA GLY A 256 -7.16 -1.02 10.64
C GLY A 256 -6.03 -0.57 9.73
N GLN A 257 -6.02 0.71 9.36
CA GLN A 257 -4.95 1.28 8.54
C GLN A 257 -4.74 2.75 8.87
N GLY A 258 -3.51 3.21 8.70
CA GLY A 258 -3.12 4.61 8.81
C GLY A 258 -2.05 4.96 7.81
N TYR A 259 -2.11 6.16 7.24
CA TYR A 259 -1.14 6.63 6.27
C TYR A 259 -0.86 8.12 6.46
N GLY A 260 0.40 8.49 6.36
CA GLY A 260 0.89 9.87 6.40
C GLY A 260 1.84 10.14 5.24
N ASN A 261 1.68 11.30 4.61
CA ASN A 261 2.56 11.78 3.54
C ASN A 261 2.96 13.22 3.84
N LEU A 262 4.28 13.48 3.79
CA LEU A 262 4.89 14.80 3.96
C LEU A 262 5.66 15.09 2.67
N SER A 263 5.34 16.20 2.02
CA SER A 263 6.00 16.61 0.78
C SER A 263 6.51 18.05 0.91
N PHE A 264 7.78 18.24 0.59
CA PHE A 264 8.44 19.53 0.56
C PHE A 264 9.08 19.72 -0.81
N SER A 265 8.88 20.87 -1.43
CA SER A 265 9.52 21.26 -2.68
C SER A 265 10.18 22.62 -2.51
N TYR A 266 11.45 22.73 -2.87
CA TYR A 266 12.20 23.99 -2.81
C TYR A 266 12.54 24.47 -4.21
N ASP A 267 12.04 25.64 -4.57
CA ASP A 267 12.33 26.38 -5.82
C ASP A 267 12.15 25.50 -7.09
N GLN A 268 11.29 24.47 -7.01
CA GLN A 268 11.10 23.48 -8.07
C GLN A 268 12.41 22.77 -8.52
N ARG A 269 13.35 22.59 -7.60
CA ARG A 269 14.66 21.96 -7.87
C ARG A 269 15.02 20.86 -6.91
N PHE A 270 14.39 20.85 -5.75
CA PHE A 270 14.65 19.85 -4.73
C PHE A 270 13.34 19.45 -4.08
N ASP A 271 13.01 18.16 -4.15
CA ASP A 271 11.83 17.58 -3.56
C ASP A 271 12.21 16.58 -2.47
N ILE A 272 11.45 16.59 -1.38
CA ILE A 272 11.50 15.61 -0.29
C ILE A 272 10.09 15.04 -0.14
N ILE A 273 9.96 13.71 -0.16
CA ILE A 273 8.71 13.03 0.13
C ILE A 273 8.99 11.99 1.20
N ALA A 274 8.39 12.16 2.38
CA ALA A 274 8.42 11.16 3.44
C ALA A 274 7.05 10.53 3.60
N GLN A 275 7.01 9.21 3.76
CA GLN A 275 5.80 8.42 3.88
C GLN A 275 5.89 7.49 5.09
N LEU A 276 4.78 7.38 5.80
CA LEU A 276 4.57 6.40 6.87
C LEU A 276 3.23 5.72 6.63
N GLY A 277 3.23 4.39 6.65
CA GLY A 277 2.02 3.60 6.47
C GLY A 277 1.97 2.44 7.45
N ILE A 278 0.79 2.14 7.95
CA ILE A 278 0.52 0.97 8.78
C ILE A 278 -0.77 0.31 8.33
N ALA A 279 -0.79 -1.01 8.33
CA ALA A 279 -2.00 -1.80 8.18
C ALA A 279 -1.96 -2.95 9.17
N THR A 280 -3.10 -3.28 9.76
CA THR A 280 -3.29 -4.47 10.57
C THR A 280 -4.60 -5.09 10.19
N GLN A 281 -4.64 -6.41 10.07
CA GLN A 281 -5.89 -7.14 9.85
C GLN A 281 -5.85 -8.47 10.57
N SER A 282 -7.03 -8.93 10.97
CA SER A 282 -7.24 -10.26 11.51
C SER A 282 -8.54 -10.83 10.95
N TYR A 283 -8.56 -12.11 10.64
CA TYR A 283 -9.70 -12.72 10.00
C TYR A 283 -9.81 -14.22 10.25
N GLY A 284 -11.04 -14.71 10.22
CA GLY A 284 -11.32 -16.13 10.08
C GLY A 284 -11.04 -16.58 8.64
N ALA A 285 -10.20 -17.59 8.49
CA ALA A 285 -9.76 -18.10 7.20
C ALA A 285 -10.44 -19.44 6.90
N ASN A 286 -11.76 -19.42 6.76
CA ASN A 286 -12.56 -20.63 6.52
C ASN A 286 -12.11 -21.34 5.24
N THR A 287 -11.44 -22.49 5.38
CA THR A 287 -10.93 -23.34 4.29
C THR A 287 -9.94 -22.68 3.33
N PHE A 288 -9.31 -21.56 3.70
CA PHE A 288 -8.42 -20.81 2.79
C PHE A 288 -7.19 -21.63 2.35
N TYR A 289 -6.56 -22.30 3.29
CA TYR A 289 -5.32 -23.05 3.02
C TYR A 289 -5.56 -24.56 2.96
N SER A 290 -6.68 -25.06 3.48
CA SER A 290 -7.04 -26.48 3.45
C SER A 290 -8.56 -26.64 3.53
N ALA A 291 -9.14 -27.35 2.58
CA ALA A 291 -10.57 -27.65 2.56
C ALA A 291 -11.01 -28.54 3.76
N LYS A 292 -10.06 -29.16 4.46
CA LYS A 292 -10.33 -30.01 5.64
C LYS A 292 -10.61 -29.18 6.90
N TYR A 293 -10.09 -27.96 6.98
CA TYR A 293 -10.17 -27.14 8.18
C TYR A 293 -10.94 -25.85 7.88
N ASN A 294 -12.09 -25.69 8.52
CA ASN A 294 -12.94 -24.49 8.39
C ASN A 294 -12.70 -23.44 9.49
N ASN A 295 -11.86 -23.75 10.47
CA ASN A 295 -11.61 -22.91 11.64
C ASN A 295 -10.16 -22.40 11.70
N GLN A 296 -9.64 -21.98 10.55
CA GLN A 296 -8.31 -21.35 10.45
C GLN A 296 -8.42 -19.87 10.82
N TYR A 297 -7.32 -19.30 11.27
CA TYR A 297 -7.23 -17.87 11.63
C TYR A 297 -5.90 -17.30 11.16
N GLU A 298 -5.93 -16.05 10.76
CA GLU A 298 -4.72 -15.32 10.40
C GLU A 298 -4.81 -13.87 10.85
N LYS A 299 -3.67 -13.35 11.26
CA LYS A 299 -3.47 -11.95 11.57
C LYS A 299 -2.20 -11.47 10.91
N THR A 300 -2.30 -10.36 10.17
CA THR A 300 -1.15 -9.74 9.53
C THR A 300 -1.00 -8.28 9.96
N ASP A 301 0.26 -7.85 10.08
CA ASP A 301 0.62 -6.46 10.30
C ASP A 301 1.65 -6.03 9.25
N HIS A 302 1.46 -4.86 8.66
CA HIS A 302 2.39 -4.25 7.72
C HIS A 302 2.70 -2.82 8.13
N GLY A 303 3.97 -2.49 8.26
CA GLY A 303 4.50 -1.15 8.51
C GLY A 303 5.40 -0.71 7.38
N LEU A 304 5.26 0.52 6.90
CA LEU A 304 6.09 1.16 5.88
C LEU A 304 6.62 2.49 6.39
N ALA A 305 7.90 2.73 6.19
CA ALA A 305 8.50 4.06 6.25
C ALA A 305 9.37 4.27 5.00
N SER A 306 9.24 5.42 4.34
CA SER A 306 10.08 5.74 3.20
C SER A 306 10.44 7.22 3.12
N LEU A 307 11.59 7.48 2.51
CA LEU A 307 12.10 8.81 2.21
C LEU A 307 12.60 8.84 0.77
N ASN A 308 11.93 9.64 -0.05
CA ASN A 308 12.29 9.88 -1.44
C ASN A 308 12.77 11.30 -1.57
N LEU A 309 13.95 11.47 -2.14
CA LEU A 309 14.53 12.75 -2.44
C LEU A 309 14.64 12.89 -3.97
N SER A 310 14.52 14.10 -4.48
CA SER A 310 14.78 14.39 -5.89
C SER A 310 15.49 15.72 -6.02
N LEU A 311 16.59 15.73 -6.73
CA LEU A 311 17.34 16.91 -7.11
C LEU A 311 17.30 17.04 -8.62
N HIS A 312 16.80 18.17 -9.12
CA HIS A 312 16.62 18.40 -10.56
C HIS A 312 16.73 19.89 -10.91
N ASN A 313 16.89 20.23 -12.18
CA ASN A 313 16.71 21.61 -12.62
C ASN A 313 15.20 21.93 -12.80
N GLN A 314 14.86 23.22 -12.92
CA GLN A 314 13.46 23.66 -13.06
C GLN A 314 12.77 23.05 -14.29
N GLU A 315 13.51 22.80 -15.36
CA GLU A 315 13.00 22.21 -16.60
C GLU A 315 12.93 20.66 -16.55
N LYS A 316 13.42 20.06 -15.44
CA LYS A 316 13.53 18.59 -15.27
C LYS A 316 14.23 17.88 -16.43
N THR A 317 15.23 18.55 -17.04
CA THR A 317 16.06 17.94 -18.09
C THR A 317 17.06 16.94 -17.50
N TRP A 318 17.38 17.04 -16.23
CA TRP A 318 18.08 16.03 -15.46
C TRP A 318 17.51 15.92 -14.05
N GLU A 319 17.63 14.73 -13.48
CA GLU A 319 17.18 14.42 -12.13
C GLU A 319 18.07 13.36 -11.50
N ILE A 320 18.34 13.51 -10.20
CA ILE A 320 18.97 12.51 -9.35
C ILE A 320 18.05 12.27 -8.16
N ALA A 321 17.57 11.05 -8.00
CA ALA A 321 16.55 10.70 -7.04
C ALA A 321 16.96 9.50 -6.16
N PRO A 322 17.61 9.73 -5.01
CA PRO A 322 17.83 8.70 -4.01
C PRO A 322 16.52 8.39 -3.27
N GLN A 323 16.35 7.10 -2.95
CA GLN A 323 15.22 6.57 -2.21
C GLN A 323 15.69 5.65 -1.11
N PHE A 324 15.01 5.70 0.05
CA PHE A 324 15.24 4.81 1.18
C PHE A 324 13.90 4.32 1.69
N TYR A 325 13.82 3.05 2.08
CA TYR A 325 12.60 2.51 2.66
C TYR A 325 12.86 1.39 3.66
N TYR A 326 11.89 1.22 4.53
CA TYR A 326 11.82 0.13 5.48
C TYR A 326 10.40 -0.43 5.48
N ASN A 327 10.27 -1.74 5.35
CA ASN A 327 9.03 -2.46 5.54
C ASN A 327 9.17 -3.44 6.70
N LYS A 328 8.14 -3.53 7.51
CA LYS A 328 7.96 -4.52 8.57
C LYS A 328 6.72 -5.32 8.28
N PHE A 329 6.86 -6.64 8.17
CA PHE A 329 5.73 -7.55 8.04
C PHE A 329 5.69 -8.49 9.23
N LYS A 330 4.50 -8.76 9.73
CA LYS A 330 4.24 -9.80 10.71
C LYS A 330 3.05 -10.62 10.27
N ASP A 331 3.15 -11.91 10.46
CA ASP A 331 2.10 -12.85 10.18
C ASP A 331 1.97 -13.84 11.33
N HIS A 332 0.76 -14.04 11.78
CA HIS A 332 0.38 -15.02 12.79
C HIS A 332 -0.74 -15.88 12.27
N TYR A 333 -0.42 -17.13 11.96
CA TYR A 333 -1.37 -18.11 11.45
C TYR A 333 -1.68 -19.18 12.49
N GLN A 334 -2.95 -19.62 12.55
CA GLN A 334 -3.42 -20.76 13.34
C GLN A 334 -4.23 -21.71 12.46
N LEU A 335 -3.85 -22.98 12.40
CA LEU A 335 -4.62 -24.01 11.70
C LEU A 335 -5.98 -24.25 12.35
N ILE A 336 -6.03 -24.18 13.68
CA ILE A 336 -7.27 -24.21 14.48
C ILE A 336 -7.28 -22.99 15.40
N ARG A 337 -8.18 -22.06 15.11
CA ARG A 337 -8.32 -20.77 15.78
C ARG A 337 -8.42 -20.94 17.30
N GLY A 338 -7.67 -20.15 18.05
CA GLY A 338 -7.64 -20.15 19.50
C GLY A 338 -6.85 -21.30 20.12
N THR A 339 -6.11 -22.09 19.30
CA THR A 339 -5.26 -23.18 19.78
C THR A 339 -3.84 -23.00 19.26
N GLN A 340 -2.89 -23.76 19.83
CA GLN A 340 -1.51 -23.82 19.33
C GLN A 340 -1.30 -24.86 18.21
N ILE A 341 -2.37 -25.49 17.74
CA ILE A 341 -2.29 -26.52 16.70
C ILE A 341 -2.02 -25.86 15.35
N GLY A 342 -0.84 -26.14 14.78
CA GLY A 342 -0.40 -25.55 13.52
C GLY A 342 -0.22 -24.02 13.60
N GLU A 343 0.14 -23.51 14.78
CA GLU A 343 0.41 -22.10 14.99
C GLU A 343 1.80 -21.74 14.49
N ASN A 344 1.86 -20.69 13.66
CA ASN A 344 3.09 -20.17 13.10
C ASN A 344 3.15 -18.65 13.21
N TYR A 345 4.35 -18.15 13.41
CA TYR A 345 4.68 -16.74 13.44
C TYR A 345 5.79 -16.46 12.43
N HIS A 346 5.60 -15.41 11.64
CA HIS A 346 6.60 -14.89 10.73
C HIS A 346 6.82 -13.41 11.05
N ASP A 347 8.06 -13.00 11.12
CA ASP A 347 8.47 -11.62 11.41
C ASP A 347 9.58 -11.25 10.42
N LEU A 348 9.30 -10.27 9.55
CA LEU A 348 10.17 -9.87 8.46
C LEU A 348 10.51 -8.39 8.55
N ASP A 349 11.78 -8.09 8.34
CA ASP A 349 12.32 -6.75 8.17
C ASP A 349 12.94 -6.62 6.78
N VAL A 350 12.50 -5.62 6.02
CA VAL A 350 13.06 -5.30 4.70
C VAL A 350 13.61 -3.88 4.72
N TYR A 351 14.91 -3.76 4.55
CA TYR A 351 15.59 -2.47 4.41
C TYR A 351 15.99 -2.30 2.95
N GLY A 352 15.64 -1.19 2.34
CA GLY A 352 15.96 -0.95 0.96
C GLY A 352 16.38 0.48 0.67
N GLY A 353 17.10 0.62 -0.40
CA GLY A 353 17.50 1.91 -0.92
C GLY A 353 17.81 1.84 -2.41
N GLY A 354 17.67 2.95 -3.09
CA GLY A 354 17.91 3.07 -4.51
C GLY A 354 18.41 4.44 -4.90
N LEU A 355 19.01 4.52 -6.06
CA LEU A 355 19.39 5.75 -6.69
C LEU A 355 18.97 5.70 -8.16
N ASN A 356 18.13 6.64 -8.57
CA ASN A 356 17.77 6.83 -9.95
C ASN A 356 18.35 8.14 -10.46
N ALA A 357 18.88 8.12 -11.68
CA ALA A 357 19.33 9.30 -12.37
C ALA A 357 18.80 9.30 -13.81
N ASN A 358 18.30 10.43 -14.27
CA ASN A 358 17.85 10.58 -15.63
C ASN A 358 18.34 11.90 -16.24
N VAL A 359 18.55 11.90 -17.55
CA VAL A 359 18.95 13.07 -18.32
C VAL A 359 18.27 13.05 -19.68
N ALA A 360 17.67 14.18 -20.04
CA ALA A 360 17.13 14.42 -21.38
C ALA A 360 18.19 15.13 -22.22
N TRP A 361 18.41 14.67 -23.45
CA TRP A 361 19.40 15.20 -24.40
C TRP A 361 18.87 15.13 -25.82
N ALA A 362 19.61 15.64 -26.80
CA ALA A 362 19.11 15.83 -28.15
C ALA A 362 18.57 14.56 -28.85
N LEU A 363 19.07 13.37 -28.48
CA LEU A 363 18.63 12.10 -29.08
C LEU A 363 17.59 11.35 -28.22
N GLY A 364 17.19 11.89 -27.06
CA GLY A 364 16.18 11.24 -26.20
C GLY A 364 16.42 11.41 -24.72
N LYS A 365 15.91 10.46 -23.93
CA LYS A 365 16.06 10.43 -22.47
C LYS A 365 16.82 9.17 -22.06
N THR A 366 17.84 9.33 -21.23
CA THR A 366 18.61 8.22 -20.65
C THR A 366 18.33 8.15 -19.15
N ALA A 367 18.01 6.95 -18.65
CA ALA A 367 17.83 6.70 -17.24
C ALA A 367 18.74 5.56 -16.77
N VAL A 368 19.36 5.75 -15.62
CA VAL A 368 20.18 4.74 -14.93
C VAL A 368 19.68 4.62 -13.51
N GLY A 369 19.61 3.41 -12.98
CA GLY A 369 19.22 3.19 -11.60
C GLY A 369 19.94 2.01 -10.98
N PHE A 370 20.08 2.10 -9.67
CA PHE A 370 20.64 1.07 -8.81
C PHE A 370 19.75 0.92 -7.60
N ASP A 371 19.46 -0.34 -7.21
CA ASP A 371 18.68 -0.66 -6.02
C ASP A 371 19.41 -1.74 -5.23
N ILE A 372 19.32 -1.64 -3.91
CA ILE A 372 19.82 -2.63 -2.96
C ILE A 372 18.77 -2.85 -1.87
N SER A 373 18.55 -4.09 -1.49
CA SER A 373 17.73 -4.44 -0.32
C SER A 373 18.40 -5.51 0.52
N LYS A 374 18.05 -5.50 1.80
CA LYS A 374 18.34 -6.57 2.75
C LYS A 374 17.03 -7.02 3.36
N GLU A 375 16.79 -8.31 3.32
CA GLU A 375 15.62 -8.98 3.85
C GLU A 375 16.06 -9.89 5.00
N CYS A 376 15.41 -9.77 6.15
CA CYS A 376 15.65 -10.58 7.33
C CYS A 376 14.34 -11.24 7.75
N ILE A 377 14.33 -12.53 7.92
CA ILE A 377 13.15 -13.27 8.36
C ILE A 377 13.44 -14.07 9.62
N TYR A 378 12.50 -14.03 10.55
CA TYR A 378 12.36 -14.99 11.62
C TYR A 378 11.02 -15.72 11.46
N SER A 379 11.06 -17.05 11.46
CA SER A 379 9.88 -17.87 11.27
C SER A 379 9.92 -19.09 12.20
N THR A 380 8.83 -19.34 12.91
CA THR A 380 8.70 -20.53 13.76
C THR A 380 8.66 -21.82 12.94
N ALA A 381 8.27 -21.73 11.67
CA ALA A 381 8.20 -22.86 10.76
C ALA A 381 9.50 -23.09 9.95
N LEU A 382 10.22 -22.00 9.59
CA LEU A 382 11.38 -22.05 8.70
C LEU A 382 12.71 -21.83 9.42
N GLY A 383 12.70 -21.23 10.62
CA GLY A 383 13.89 -20.80 11.35
C GLY A 383 14.21 -19.31 11.17
N GLU A 384 15.49 -18.97 11.30
CA GLU A 384 15.99 -17.59 11.17
C GLU A 384 16.94 -17.52 9.98
N GLU A 385 16.68 -16.57 9.08
CA GLU A 385 17.58 -16.19 7.99
C GLU A 385 17.89 -14.69 8.04
N LEU A 386 19.17 -14.35 7.77
CA LEU A 386 19.73 -13.01 7.87
C LEU A 386 20.27 -12.52 6.52
#